data_2fef6bd888fb822645f58a6946665f28
#
_entry.id   2fef6bd888fb822645f58a6946665f28
#
_cell.length_a   1.000
_cell.length_b   1.000
_cell.length_c   1.000
_cell.angle_alpha   90.00
_cell.angle_beta   90.00
_cell.angle_gamma   90.00
#
_symmetry.space_group_name_H-M   'P 1'
#
loop_
_entity.id
_entity.type
_entity.pdbx_description
1 polymer ?
#
loop_
_entity_poly.entity_id
_entity_poly.type
_entity_poly.pdbx_seq_one_letter_code
_entity_poly.pdbx_strand_id
1 'polypeptide(L)'
;VYKRQDLRKLMQPEMSYERGYCRPECTKCSEVCPAGAIRPITKADKSSIQIGHAVWVKKNCIPLTDGVQCGNCARHCPTGAIQMVPSIPEDKDSPKIPVINVERCIGCGACENLCPARPFSAIYVEGHERHRII
;
A
#
# COMPACT_ATOMS: atom_id res chain seq x y z
N VAL A 1 -4.04 4.16 -13.01
CA VAL A 1 -4.33 4.56 -14.40
C VAL A 1 -5.76 4.24 -14.77
N TYR A 2 -6.31 3.11 -14.31
CA TYR A 2 -7.68 2.69 -14.69
C TYR A 2 -8.81 3.51 -14.07
N LYS A 3 -8.57 4.23 -12.99
CA LYS A 3 -9.60 5.02 -12.30
C LYS A 3 -9.90 6.39 -12.94
N ARG A 4 -9.07 6.85 -13.86
CA ARG A 4 -9.27 8.13 -14.57
C ARG A 4 -10.26 8.07 -15.74
N GLN A 5 -10.74 6.89 -16.11
CA GLN A 5 -11.65 6.73 -17.25
C GLN A 5 -13.12 7.02 -16.91
N ASP A 6 -13.45 7.23 -15.65
CA ASP A 6 -14.80 7.64 -15.24
C ASP A 6 -14.90 9.16 -15.29
N LEU A 7 -15.80 9.68 -16.14
CA LEU A 7 -16.09 11.12 -16.27
C LEU A 7 -16.49 11.78 -14.94
N ARG A 8 -17.07 11.00 -14.02
CA ARG A 8 -17.42 11.49 -12.67
C ARG A 8 -16.19 11.80 -11.81
N LYS A 9 -15.04 11.25 -12.15
CA LYS A 9 -13.77 11.45 -11.44
C LYS A 9 -12.78 12.33 -12.21
N LEU A 10 -13.27 12.97 -13.29
CA LEU A 10 -12.48 13.90 -14.08
C LEU A 10 -11.97 15.04 -13.19
N MET A 11 -10.68 15.34 -13.28
CA MET A 11 -9.98 16.37 -12.50
C MET A 11 -9.89 16.12 -10.99
N GLN A 12 -10.26 14.96 -10.49
CA GLN A 12 -9.97 14.58 -9.10
C GLN A 12 -8.49 14.22 -8.93
N PRO A 13 -7.82 14.69 -7.87
CA PRO A 13 -6.45 14.28 -7.59
C PRO A 13 -6.40 12.79 -7.25
N GLU A 14 -5.42 12.09 -7.82
CA GLU A 14 -5.18 10.67 -7.60
C GLU A 14 -3.81 10.46 -6.97
N MET A 15 -3.75 9.58 -5.97
CA MET A 15 -2.50 9.18 -5.35
C MET A 15 -1.81 8.11 -6.20
N SER A 16 -0.60 8.40 -6.70
CA SER A 16 0.26 7.43 -7.38
C SER A 16 1.47 7.09 -6.51
N TYR A 17 1.79 5.81 -6.45
CA TYR A 17 2.91 5.31 -5.67
C TYR A 17 4.15 4.95 -6.52
N GLU A 18 4.16 5.33 -7.78
CA GLU A 18 5.30 5.08 -8.68
C GLU A 18 6.57 5.83 -8.27
N ARG A 19 6.42 7.07 -7.78
CA ARG A 19 7.54 7.96 -7.44
C ARG A 19 7.75 8.16 -5.94
N GLY A 20 6.92 7.56 -5.11
CA GLY A 20 6.99 7.71 -3.66
C GLY A 20 5.80 7.08 -2.97
N TYR A 21 5.72 7.25 -1.68
CA TYR A 21 4.62 6.74 -0.87
C TYR A 21 4.24 7.75 0.23
N CYS A 22 3.06 7.55 0.81
CA CYS A 22 2.55 8.43 1.85
C CYS A 22 3.20 8.12 3.21
N ARG A 23 4.05 9.02 3.70
CA ARG A 23 4.68 8.84 5.01
C ARG A 23 3.67 9.04 6.14
N PRO A 24 3.77 8.26 7.24
CA PRO A 24 2.82 8.37 8.36
C PRO A 24 2.76 9.76 8.99
N GLU A 25 3.88 10.46 9.05
CA GLU A 25 4.02 11.80 9.66
C GLU A 25 3.69 12.96 8.71
N CYS A 26 3.41 12.70 7.44
CA CYS A 26 3.22 13.76 6.44
C CYS A 26 1.74 14.17 6.32
N THR A 27 1.45 15.46 6.48
CA THR A 27 0.12 16.08 6.32
C THR A 27 0.08 17.13 5.21
N LYS A 28 1.13 17.21 4.39
CA LYS A 28 1.34 18.27 3.38
C LYS A 28 0.21 18.42 2.36
N CYS A 29 -0.44 17.34 1.94
CA CYS A 29 -1.52 17.42 0.95
C CYS A 29 -2.69 18.31 1.42
N SER A 30 -3.06 18.23 2.70
CA SER A 30 -4.12 19.10 3.26
C SER A 30 -3.65 20.55 3.49
N GLU A 31 -2.37 20.76 3.79
CA GLU A 31 -1.79 22.08 4.01
C GLU A 31 -1.69 22.90 2.70
N VAL A 32 -1.37 22.23 1.58
CA VAL A 32 -1.15 22.90 0.29
C VAL A 32 -2.38 22.92 -0.62
N CYS A 33 -3.48 22.30 -0.23
CA CYS A 33 -4.69 22.26 -1.05
C CYS A 33 -5.39 23.63 -1.07
N PRO A 34 -5.37 24.38 -2.20
CA PRO A 34 -5.92 25.73 -2.24
C PRO A 34 -7.45 25.77 -2.14
N ALA A 35 -8.11 24.70 -2.56
CA ALA A 35 -9.56 24.56 -2.54
C ALA A 35 -10.12 24.03 -1.21
N GLY A 36 -9.25 23.65 -0.25
CA GLY A 36 -9.69 23.00 0.99
C GLY A 36 -10.41 21.67 0.77
N ALA A 37 -10.23 21.03 -0.39
CA ALA A 37 -10.89 19.78 -0.76
C ALA A 37 -10.35 18.59 0.04
N ILE A 38 -9.14 18.70 0.57
CA ILE A 38 -8.51 17.68 1.40
C ILE A 38 -8.68 18.10 2.86
N ARG A 39 -9.48 17.34 3.60
CA ARG A 39 -9.74 17.65 5.02
C ARG A 39 -8.44 17.62 5.82
N PRO A 40 -8.16 18.64 6.62
CA PRO A 40 -7.02 18.64 7.53
C PRO A 40 -7.13 17.50 8.54
N ILE A 41 -6.02 16.80 8.76
CA ILE A 41 -5.91 15.71 9.74
C ILE A 41 -4.65 15.90 10.56
N THR A 42 -4.66 15.41 11.80
CA THR A 42 -3.46 15.37 12.63
C THR A 42 -2.61 14.14 12.28
N LYS A 43 -1.35 14.14 12.70
CA LYS A 43 -0.47 12.97 12.54
C LYS A 43 -1.00 11.75 13.27
N ALA A 44 -1.63 11.95 14.42
CA ALA A 44 -2.26 10.87 15.19
C ALA A 44 -3.45 10.28 14.46
N ASP A 45 -4.34 11.12 13.91
CA ASP A 45 -5.51 10.66 13.15
C ASP A 45 -5.12 9.87 11.90
N LYS A 46 -4.00 10.24 11.28
CA LYS A 46 -3.53 9.59 10.06
C LYS A 46 -3.26 8.10 10.22
N SER A 47 -2.82 7.67 11.38
CA SER A 47 -2.58 6.25 11.67
C SER A 47 -3.85 5.43 11.80
N SER A 48 -4.99 6.08 12.04
CA SER A 48 -6.32 5.46 12.16
C SER A 48 -7.20 5.64 10.93
N ILE A 49 -6.76 6.41 9.93
CA ILE A 49 -7.51 6.63 8.70
C ILE A 49 -7.00 5.70 7.59
N GLN A 50 -7.85 4.83 7.12
CA GLN A 50 -7.58 3.94 6.00
C GLN A 50 -8.04 4.57 4.69
N ILE A 51 -7.10 4.96 3.83
CA ILE A 51 -7.39 5.52 2.49
C ILE A 51 -7.51 4.44 1.42
N GLY A 52 -7.00 3.26 1.68
CA GLY A 52 -7.02 2.10 0.80
C GLY A 52 -6.44 0.88 1.51
N HIS A 53 -6.31 -0.20 0.80
CA HIS A 53 -5.67 -1.42 1.31
C HIS A 53 -4.73 -2.03 0.28
N ALA A 54 -3.71 -2.71 0.75
CA ALA A 54 -2.78 -3.43 -0.11
C ALA A 54 -3.40 -4.73 -0.65
N VAL A 55 -3.16 -5.00 -1.93
CA VAL A 55 -3.57 -6.23 -2.61
C VAL A 55 -2.33 -6.94 -3.13
N TRP A 56 -2.20 -8.22 -2.83
CA TRP A 56 -1.06 -9.03 -3.23
C TRP A 56 -1.33 -9.83 -4.49
N VAL A 57 -0.44 -9.71 -5.48
CA VAL A 57 -0.47 -10.43 -6.75
C VAL A 57 0.57 -11.55 -6.71
N LYS A 58 0.14 -12.75 -6.38
CA LYS A 58 1.00 -13.93 -6.18
C LYS A 58 1.95 -14.18 -7.35
N LYS A 59 1.44 -14.13 -8.59
CA LYS A 59 2.19 -14.44 -9.82
C LYS A 59 3.39 -13.54 -10.08
N ASN A 60 3.47 -12.37 -9.46
CA ASN A 60 4.57 -11.41 -9.64
C ASN A 60 5.54 -11.41 -8.45
N CYS A 61 5.25 -12.17 -7.39
CA CYS A 61 6.00 -12.12 -6.15
C CYS A 61 7.31 -12.93 -6.26
N ILE A 62 8.46 -12.27 -6.06
CA ILE A 62 9.81 -12.85 -6.20
C ILE A 62 9.99 -14.17 -5.44
N PRO A 63 9.57 -14.34 -4.17
CA PRO A 63 9.66 -15.62 -3.49
C PRO A 63 8.96 -16.78 -4.22
N LEU A 64 7.88 -16.49 -4.96
CA LEU A 64 7.14 -17.50 -5.72
C LEU A 64 7.63 -17.68 -7.17
N THR A 65 8.17 -16.62 -7.78
CA THR A 65 8.68 -16.67 -9.16
C THR A 65 10.11 -17.17 -9.24
N ASP A 66 10.97 -16.68 -8.35
CA ASP A 66 12.41 -16.89 -8.40
C ASP A 66 12.94 -17.77 -7.25
N GLY A 67 12.08 -18.11 -6.29
CA GLY A 67 12.43 -18.92 -5.11
C GLY A 67 13.40 -18.21 -4.14
N VAL A 68 13.55 -16.89 -4.23
CA VAL A 68 14.50 -16.10 -3.45
C VAL A 68 13.78 -15.39 -2.31
N GLN A 69 14.41 -15.34 -1.13
CA GLN A 69 13.87 -14.59 0.01
C GLN A 69 13.74 -13.10 -0.32
N CYS A 70 12.57 -12.54 -0.04
CA CYS A 70 12.28 -11.11 -0.14
C CYS A 70 11.78 -10.61 1.23
N GLY A 71 10.73 -9.84 1.33
CA GLY A 71 10.15 -9.31 2.57
C GLY A 71 10.23 -7.79 2.63
N ASN A 72 10.55 -7.17 1.50
CA ASN A 72 10.70 -5.72 1.41
C ASN A 72 9.40 -4.98 1.79
N CYS A 73 8.27 -5.49 1.35
CA CYS A 73 6.95 -4.93 1.68
C CYS A 73 6.65 -4.95 3.19
N ALA A 74 7.01 -6.04 3.89
CA ALA A 74 6.78 -6.15 5.33
C ALA A 74 7.72 -5.24 6.14
N ARG A 75 9.00 -5.17 5.75
CA ARG A 75 10.00 -4.31 6.43
C ARG A 75 9.65 -2.82 6.41
N HIS A 76 9.00 -2.36 5.35
CA HIS A 76 8.65 -0.95 5.17
C HIS A 76 7.19 -0.63 5.50
N CYS A 77 6.43 -1.58 6.03
CA CYS A 77 5.06 -1.35 6.44
C CYS A 77 5.00 -0.60 7.78
N PRO A 78 4.55 0.66 7.81
CA PRO A 78 4.60 1.48 9.04
C PRO A 78 3.62 1.00 10.12
N THR A 79 2.57 0.28 9.73
CA THR A 79 1.55 -0.24 10.65
C THR A 79 1.75 -1.71 11.00
N GLY A 80 2.78 -2.37 10.44
CA GLY A 80 2.99 -3.81 10.61
C GLY A 80 1.83 -4.66 10.07
N ALA A 81 1.10 -4.14 9.08
CA ALA A 81 -0.02 -4.84 8.47
C ALA A 81 0.40 -6.03 7.59
N ILE A 82 1.67 -6.13 7.23
CA ILE A 82 2.20 -7.21 6.39
C ILE A 82 3.13 -8.09 7.22
N GLN A 83 2.79 -9.36 7.28
CA GLN A 83 3.60 -10.37 7.96
C GLN A 83 4.16 -11.36 6.94
N MET A 84 5.38 -11.85 7.18
CA MET A 84 6.02 -12.85 6.32
C MET A 84 5.81 -14.22 6.91
N VAL A 85 5.19 -15.13 6.13
CA VAL A 85 4.96 -16.52 6.50
C VAL A 85 5.66 -17.45 5.50
N PRO A 86 6.10 -18.65 5.91
CA PRO A 86 6.65 -19.63 4.96
C PRO A 86 5.63 -19.96 3.86
N SER A 87 6.08 -20.10 2.62
CA SER A 87 5.22 -20.48 1.49
C SER A 87 4.72 -21.91 1.63
N ILE A 88 5.52 -22.78 2.25
CA ILE A 88 5.16 -24.16 2.62
C ILE A 88 5.12 -24.21 4.15
N PRO A 89 3.93 -24.44 4.76
CA PRO A 89 3.79 -24.43 6.22
C PRO A 89 4.66 -25.44 6.96
N GLU A 90 4.98 -26.56 6.33
CA GLU A 90 5.77 -27.66 6.89
C GLU A 90 7.28 -27.39 6.80
N ASP A 91 7.70 -26.52 5.88
CA ASP A 91 9.10 -26.16 5.65
C ASP A 91 9.38 -24.73 6.05
N LYS A 92 10.02 -24.55 7.22
CA LYS A 92 10.38 -23.22 7.76
C LYS A 92 11.44 -22.49 6.94
N ASP A 93 12.23 -23.22 6.14
CA ASP A 93 13.26 -22.68 5.29
C ASP A 93 12.74 -22.28 3.90
N SER A 94 11.47 -22.59 3.61
CA SER A 94 10.82 -22.18 2.36
C SER A 94 10.78 -20.65 2.20
N PRO A 95 10.81 -20.12 0.97
CA PRO A 95 10.70 -18.69 0.73
C PRO A 95 9.46 -18.11 1.39
N LYS A 96 9.63 -17.03 2.14
CA LYS A 96 8.52 -16.39 2.88
C LYS A 96 7.70 -15.52 1.96
N ILE A 97 6.39 -15.61 2.10
CA ILE A 97 5.39 -14.84 1.37
C ILE A 97 4.68 -13.84 2.28
N PRO A 98 4.22 -12.69 1.75
CA PRO A 98 3.49 -11.71 2.53
C PRO A 98 2.04 -12.14 2.78
N VAL A 99 1.59 -11.99 4.01
CA VAL A 99 0.18 -12.04 4.40
C VAL A 99 -0.23 -10.66 4.89
N ILE A 100 -1.30 -10.12 4.31
CA ILE A 100 -1.75 -8.75 4.55
C ILE A 100 -2.94 -8.76 5.50
N ASN A 101 -2.80 -8.08 6.62
CA ASN A 101 -3.93 -7.74 7.49
C ASN A 101 -4.55 -6.43 6.99
N VAL A 102 -5.67 -6.55 6.28
CA VAL A 102 -6.36 -5.42 5.67
C VAL A 102 -6.87 -4.42 6.71
N GLU A 103 -7.25 -4.88 7.90
CA GLU A 103 -7.77 -4.02 8.97
C GLU A 103 -6.70 -3.09 9.57
N ARG A 104 -5.43 -3.49 9.49
CA ARG A 104 -4.29 -2.66 9.95
C ARG A 104 -3.65 -1.83 8.85
N CYS A 105 -4.00 -2.10 7.60
CA CYS A 105 -3.42 -1.41 6.45
C CYS A 105 -4.05 -0.04 6.27
N ILE A 106 -3.25 1.02 6.30
CA ILE A 106 -3.72 2.41 6.04
C ILE A 106 -3.68 2.82 4.57
N GLY A 107 -3.16 1.98 3.68
CA GLY A 107 -3.08 2.28 2.25
C GLY A 107 -1.99 3.28 1.86
N CYS A 108 -0.90 3.36 2.61
CA CYS A 108 0.17 4.35 2.40
C CYS A 108 1.02 4.15 1.14
N GLY A 109 0.97 2.98 0.50
CA GLY A 109 1.69 2.66 -0.74
C GLY A 109 3.17 2.34 -0.59
N ALA A 110 3.73 2.26 0.61
CA ALA A 110 5.15 1.92 0.80
C ALA A 110 5.49 0.54 0.23
N CYS A 111 4.62 -0.44 0.43
CA CYS A 111 4.79 -1.80 -0.08
C CYS A 111 4.79 -1.85 -1.62
N GLU A 112 3.96 -1.04 -2.28
CA GLU A 112 3.89 -0.93 -3.73
C GLU A 112 5.13 -0.23 -4.30
N ASN A 113 5.46 0.93 -3.76
CA ASN A 113 6.59 1.74 -4.23
C ASN A 113 7.93 1.02 -4.09
N LEU A 114 8.13 0.32 -2.97
CA LEU A 114 9.39 -0.35 -2.63
C LEU A 114 9.44 -1.82 -3.08
N CYS A 115 8.42 -2.32 -3.77
CA CYS A 115 8.42 -3.67 -4.31
C CYS A 115 9.47 -3.81 -5.43
N PRO A 116 10.44 -4.75 -5.33
CA PRO A 116 11.47 -4.93 -6.34
C PRO A 116 11.02 -5.71 -7.57
N ALA A 117 9.83 -6.32 -7.55
CA ALA A 117 9.31 -7.10 -8.67
C ALA A 117 9.13 -6.24 -9.94
N ARG A 118 9.53 -6.76 -11.08
CA ARG A 118 9.44 -6.10 -12.39
C ARG A 118 8.91 -7.11 -13.42
N PRO A 119 8.19 -6.66 -14.48
CA PRO A 119 7.87 -5.26 -14.83
C PRO A 119 6.79 -4.63 -13.95
N PHE A 120 6.00 -5.43 -13.22
CA PHE A 120 4.92 -4.94 -12.36
C PHE A 120 5.17 -5.33 -10.90
N SER A 121 4.82 -4.43 -9.99
CA SER A 121 4.85 -4.72 -8.57
C SER A 121 3.98 -5.92 -8.22
N ALA A 122 4.47 -6.75 -7.30
CA ALA A 122 3.71 -7.89 -6.78
C ALA A 122 2.66 -7.49 -5.73
N ILE A 123 2.64 -6.24 -5.35
CA ILE A 123 1.70 -5.68 -4.39
C ILE A 123 1.33 -4.27 -4.83
N TYR A 124 0.05 -3.94 -4.77
CA TYR A 124 -0.44 -2.60 -5.10
C TYR A 124 -1.50 -2.17 -4.09
N VAL A 125 -1.77 -0.87 -4.03
CA VAL A 125 -2.79 -0.32 -3.14
C VAL A 125 -4.06 -0.01 -3.92
N GLU A 126 -5.16 -0.58 -3.46
CA GLU A 126 -6.49 -0.25 -3.95
C GLU A 126 -7.12 0.79 -3.03
N GLY A 127 -7.46 1.96 -3.60
CA GLY A 127 -8.06 3.06 -2.86
C GLY A 127 -9.53 2.81 -2.54
N HIS A 128 -9.98 3.21 -1.37
CA HIS A 128 -11.38 3.21 -1.00
C HIS A 128 -12.08 4.45 -1.56
N GLU A 129 -13.34 4.32 -1.97
CA GLU A 129 -14.17 5.46 -2.37
C GLU A 129 -14.45 6.39 -1.19
N ARG A 130 -14.60 5.82 0.00
CA ARG A 130 -14.69 6.55 1.27
C ARG A 130 -13.62 6.04 2.22
N HIS A 131 -12.89 6.97 2.81
CA HIS A 131 -11.90 6.62 3.83
C HIS A 131 -12.59 6.05 5.07
N ARG A 132 -11.96 5.06 5.68
CA ARG A 132 -12.46 4.37 6.88
C ARG A 132 -11.62 4.76 8.08
N ILE A 133 -12.22 4.73 9.25
CA ILE A 133 -11.52 4.82 10.53
C ILE A 133 -11.36 3.40 11.05
N ILE A 134 -10.14 3.03 11.38
CA ILE A 134 -9.77 1.69 11.87
C ILE A 134 -9.27 1.74 13.29
#